data_4fae4fda10c5b23ebd9d30739f5dca5e
#
_entry.id   4fae4fda10c5b23ebd9d30739f5dca5e
#
_cell.length_a   1.000
_cell.length_b   1.000
_cell.length_c   1.000
_cell.angle_alpha   90.00
_cell.angle_beta   90.00
_cell.angle_gamma   90.00
#
_symmetry.space_group_name_H-M   'P 1'
#
loop_
_entity.id
_entity.type
_entity.pdbx_description
1 polymer ?
#
loop_
_entity_poly.entity_id
_entity_poly.type
_entity_poly.pdbx_seq_one_letter_code
_entity_poly.pdbx_strand_id
1 'polypeptide(L)'
;LGDVYKRQLFLSFFPIIMEGPICMYSDTAETLAKGEDIRSENLIRGYMRIGWGLLKKVVIADRLYVVVQTLFDGYASYHGVMIVVAAVSYTVQLYMEFSGCMDIVIGSAECFGVTLPENFAQPFVSKNASEFWRRWHISLGRWFKTYIFYPVSMSKLTRKWNRFAKKHTSKYIKLMVASAIALFPVWVCNGLWHGANWSYLFYGMYYFCLLYTSPS
;
A
#
# COMPACT_ATOMS: atom_id res chain seq x y z
N LEU A 1 -7.80 9.03 -31.43
CA LEU A 1 -6.49 9.66 -31.11
C LEU A 1 -6.47 10.24 -29.69
N GLY A 2 -7.53 10.89 -29.21
CA GLY A 2 -7.58 11.48 -27.88
C GLY A 2 -7.31 10.50 -26.73
N ASP A 3 -7.79 9.26 -26.82
CA ASP A 3 -7.58 8.24 -25.79
C ASP A 3 -6.14 7.72 -25.73
N VAL A 4 -5.43 7.70 -26.86
CA VAL A 4 -4.02 7.30 -26.90
C VAL A 4 -3.17 8.35 -26.19
N TYR A 5 -3.39 9.63 -26.48
CA TYR A 5 -2.67 10.73 -25.83
C TYR A 5 -2.95 10.81 -24.33
N LYS A 6 -4.20 10.59 -23.90
CA LYS A 6 -4.54 10.53 -22.46
C LYS A 6 -3.81 9.39 -21.75
N ARG A 7 -3.73 8.21 -22.37
CA ARG A 7 -2.97 7.08 -21.83
C ARG A 7 -1.47 7.38 -21.79
N GLN A 8 -0.94 7.98 -22.85
CA GLN A 8 0.46 8.38 -22.90
C GLN A 8 0.80 9.37 -21.80
N LEU A 9 -0.03 10.42 -21.62
CA LEU A 9 0.12 11.39 -20.55
C LEU A 9 0.07 10.74 -19.18
N PHE A 10 -0.89 9.85 -18.95
CA PHE A 10 -1.00 9.10 -17.68
C PHE A 10 0.25 8.24 -17.41
N LEU A 11 0.75 7.51 -18.39
CA LEU A 11 1.92 6.65 -18.25
C LEU A 11 3.24 7.44 -18.11
N SER A 12 3.31 8.65 -18.66
CA SER A 12 4.51 9.50 -18.61
C SER A 12 4.47 10.58 -17.53
N PHE A 13 3.41 10.62 -16.70
CA PHE A 13 3.29 11.62 -15.65
C PHE A 13 4.36 11.41 -14.58
N PHE A 14 5.42 12.21 -14.68
CA PHE A 14 6.68 11.99 -13.96
C PHE A 14 6.56 11.83 -12.43
N PRO A 15 5.61 12.48 -11.70
CA PRO A 15 5.55 12.30 -10.25
C PRO A 15 5.28 10.86 -9.83
N ILE A 16 4.58 10.05 -10.67
CA ILE A 16 4.21 8.68 -10.32
C ILE A 16 5.02 7.59 -11.02
N ILE A 17 5.99 7.97 -11.90
CA ILE A 17 6.76 6.99 -12.69
C ILE A 17 7.70 6.16 -11.82
N MET A 18 8.43 6.82 -10.94
CA MET A 18 9.50 6.15 -10.16
C MET A 18 8.92 5.52 -8.88
N GLU A 19 8.21 6.31 -8.12
CA GLU A 19 7.60 5.92 -6.86
C GLU A 19 6.37 6.79 -6.63
N GLY A 20 5.26 6.21 -6.19
CA GLY A 20 4.06 6.99 -5.96
C GLY A 20 2.85 6.12 -5.65
N PRO A 21 1.71 6.73 -5.34
CA PRO A 21 0.47 5.99 -5.22
C PRO A 21 0.16 5.25 -6.51
N ILE A 22 -0.28 4.00 -6.42
CA ILE A 22 -0.74 3.25 -7.59
C ILE A 22 -2.08 3.84 -8.04
N CYS A 23 -2.00 4.71 -9.05
CA CYS A 23 -3.17 5.41 -9.58
C CYS A 23 -3.94 4.52 -10.56
N MET A 24 -5.26 4.55 -10.44
CA MET A 24 -6.13 3.97 -11.48
C MET A 24 -6.29 4.97 -12.61
N TYR A 25 -6.19 4.50 -13.85
CA TYR A 25 -6.40 5.35 -15.04
C TYR A 25 -7.74 6.09 -14.99
N SER A 26 -8.81 5.40 -14.56
CA SER A 26 -10.14 5.97 -14.40
C SER A 26 -10.22 7.19 -13.46
N ASP A 27 -9.33 7.27 -12.48
CA ASP A 27 -9.40 8.29 -11.44
C ASP A 27 -8.54 9.52 -11.76
N THR A 28 -7.49 9.33 -12.56
CA THR A 28 -6.43 10.34 -12.74
C THR A 28 -6.36 10.89 -14.15
N ALA A 29 -6.74 10.10 -15.14
CA ALA A 29 -6.55 10.46 -16.54
C ALA A 29 -7.37 11.68 -16.99
N GLU A 30 -8.58 11.86 -16.46
CA GLU A 30 -9.42 13.02 -16.78
C GLU A 30 -8.84 14.32 -16.21
N THR A 31 -8.39 14.29 -14.95
CA THR A 31 -7.76 15.44 -14.29
C THR A 31 -6.49 15.85 -15.04
N LEU A 32 -5.66 14.87 -15.40
CA LEU A 32 -4.45 15.10 -16.19
C LEU A 32 -4.75 15.67 -17.57
N ALA A 33 -5.77 15.13 -18.27
CA ALA A 33 -6.08 15.53 -19.63
C ALA A 33 -6.80 16.88 -19.72
N LYS A 34 -7.54 17.27 -18.67
CA LYS A 34 -8.24 18.56 -18.60
C LYS A 34 -7.24 19.71 -18.53
N GLY A 35 -6.13 19.51 -17.83
CA GLY A 35 -5.17 20.55 -17.51
C GLY A 35 -5.81 21.63 -16.63
N GLU A 36 -5.11 22.09 -15.64
CA GLU A 36 -5.51 23.26 -14.85
C GLU A 36 -4.40 24.30 -14.91
N ASP A 37 -4.78 25.58 -14.88
CA ASP A 37 -3.80 26.65 -14.74
C ASP A 37 -3.01 26.49 -13.44
N ILE A 38 -1.72 26.74 -13.49
CA ILE A 38 -0.86 26.73 -12.32
C ILE A 38 -1.26 27.92 -11.43
N ARG A 39 -1.92 27.60 -10.30
CA ARG A 39 -2.36 28.60 -9.32
C ARG A 39 -1.35 28.69 -8.17
N SER A 40 -1.15 29.88 -7.66
CA SER A 40 -0.27 30.08 -6.49
C SER A 40 -0.66 29.23 -5.27
N GLU A 41 -1.96 29.01 -5.06
CA GLU A 41 -2.47 28.16 -3.98
C GLU A 41 -2.01 26.70 -4.13
N ASN A 42 -2.04 26.15 -5.35
CA ASN A 42 -1.58 24.78 -5.63
C ASN A 42 -0.07 24.65 -5.41
N LEU A 43 0.69 25.66 -5.84
CA LEU A 43 2.13 25.72 -5.60
C LEU A 43 2.44 25.76 -4.09
N ILE A 44 1.79 26.64 -3.34
CA ILE A 44 2.01 26.75 -1.89
C ILE A 44 1.71 25.42 -1.19
N ARG A 45 0.54 24.81 -1.45
CA ARG A 45 0.17 23.53 -0.86
C ARG A 45 1.13 22.41 -1.27
N GLY A 46 1.44 22.34 -2.55
CA GLY A 46 2.37 21.33 -3.08
C GLY A 46 3.76 21.46 -2.45
N TYR A 47 4.33 22.65 -2.39
CA TYR A 47 5.65 22.87 -1.76
C TYR A 47 5.63 22.60 -0.26
N MET A 48 4.58 22.99 0.47
CA MET A 48 4.44 22.66 1.89
C MET A 48 4.41 21.15 2.10
N ARG A 49 3.71 20.42 1.25
CA ARG A 49 3.63 18.97 1.32
C ARG A 49 4.96 18.30 0.97
N ILE A 50 5.66 18.78 -0.07
CA ILE A 50 7.02 18.33 -0.41
C ILE A 50 7.96 18.57 0.78
N GLY A 51 7.93 19.77 1.39
CA GLY A 51 8.73 20.08 2.57
C GLY A 51 8.47 19.13 3.74
N TRP A 52 7.21 18.80 3.98
CA TRP A 52 6.83 17.80 4.99
C TRP A 52 7.34 16.40 4.68
N GLY A 53 7.26 15.97 3.40
CA GLY A 53 7.82 14.73 2.93
C GLY A 53 9.34 14.65 3.09
N LEU A 54 10.05 15.73 2.73
CA LEU A 54 11.51 15.85 2.93
C LEU A 54 11.89 15.78 4.41
N LEU A 55 11.14 16.42 5.29
CA LEU A 55 11.36 16.33 6.73
C LEU A 55 11.26 14.87 7.21
N LYS A 56 10.21 14.16 6.82
CA LYS A 56 10.05 12.75 7.19
C LYS A 56 11.22 11.90 6.67
N LYS A 57 11.60 12.08 5.40
CA LYS A 57 12.64 11.28 4.78
C LYS A 57 14.02 11.64 5.31
N VAL A 58 14.47 12.86 5.13
CA VAL A 58 15.87 13.27 5.38
C VAL A 58 16.17 13.44 6.86
N VAL A 59 15.22 14.01 7.63
CA VAL A 59 15.47 14.30 9.05
C VAL A 59 15.15 13.12 9.95
N ILE A 60 14.14 12.32 9.62
CA ILE A 60 13.72 11.21 10.50
C ILE A 60 14.19 9.86 9.94
N ALA A 61 13.77 9.49 8.72
CA ALA A 61 14.02 8.16 8.19
C ALA A 61 15.51 7.88 7.95
N ASP A 62 16.24 8.79 7.30
CA ASP A 62 17.66 8.63 7.00
C ASP A 62 18.51 8.59 8.29
N ARG A 63 18.11 9.30 9.35
CA ARG A 63 18.80 9.26 10.65
C ARG A 63 18.52 7.96 11.39
N LEU A 64 17.27 7.51 11.39
CA LEU A 64 16.92 6.21 11.98
C LEU A 64 17.51 5.04 11.21
N TYR A 65 17.71 5.16 9.89
CA TYR A 65 18.33 4.12 9.07
C TYR A 65 19.69 3.68 9.61
N VAL A 66 20.54 4.64 10.02
CA VAL A 66 21.86 4.35 10.59
C VAL A 66 21.72 3.51 11.87
N VAL A 67 20.79 3.87 12.75
CA VAL A 67 20.51 3.13 13.99
C VAL A 67 19.99 1.72 13.67
N VAL A 68 19.04 1.63 12.78
CA VAL A 68 18.44 0.36 12.35
C VAL A 68 19.52 -0.55 11.76
N GLN A 69 20.32 -0.06 10.82
CA GLN A 69 21.37 -0.84 10.20
C GLN A 69 22.37 -1.35 11.22
N THR A 70 22.85 -0.50 12.13
CA THR A 70 23.77 -0.89 13.20
C THR A 70 23.21 -2.03 14.06
N LEU A 71 21.93 -1.93 14.43
CA LEU A 71 21.28 -2.94 15.29
C LEU A 71 21.02 -4.26 14.54
N PHE A 72 20.68 -4.20 13.27
CA PHE A 72 20.44 -5.39 12.46
C PHE A 72 21.75 -6.09 12.04
N ASP A 73 22.79 -5.35 11.68
CA ASP A 73 24.09 -5.93 11.34
C ASP A 73 24.76 -6.59 12.57
N GLY A 74 24.57 -5.98 13.75
CA GLY A 74 25.07 -6.49 15.02
C GLY A 74 24.09 -7.40 15.79
N TYR A 75 23.05 -7.96 15.15
CA TYR A 75 21.95 -8.64 15.82
C TYR A 75 22.37 -9.75 16.80
N ALA A 76 23.46 -10.46 16.53
CA ALA A 76 23.98 -11.51 17.38
C ALA A 76 24.52 -10.99 18.73
N SER A 77 24.86 -9.71 18.83
CA SER A 77 25.41 -9.07 20.02
C SER A 77 24.36 -8.35 20.86
N TYR A 78 23.16 -8.15 20.31
CA TYR A 78 22.09 -7.40 20.97
C TYR A 78 21.00 -8.35 21.50
N HIS A 79 20.60 -8.15 22.77
CA HIS A 79 19.61 -8.98 23.45
C HIS A 79 18.61 -8.13 24.24
N GLY A 80 17.50 -8.75 24.63
CA GLY A 80 16.49 -8.12 25.50
C GLY A 80 15.86 -6.88 24.89
N VAL A 81 15.92 -5.76 25.61
CA VAL A 81 15.27 -4.49 25.20
C VAL A 81 15.78 -3.97 23.87
N MET A 82 17.04 -4.24 23.50
CA MET A 82 17.59 -3.77 22.22
C MET A 82 16.88 -4.35 21.00
N ILE A 83 16.31 -5.55 21.10
CA ILE A 83 15.47 -6.14 20.03
C ILE A 83 14.19 -5.32 19.84
N VAL A 84 13.58 -4.89 20.95
CA VAL A 84 12.38 -4.03 20.90
C VAL A 84 12.72 -2.67 20.29
N VAL A 85 13.84 -2.06 20.71
CA VAL A 85 14.32 -0.80 20.13
C VAL A 85 14.57 -0.94 18.64
N ALA A 86 15.20 -2.03 18.19
CA ALA A 86 15.42 -2.30 16.76
C ALA A 86 14.09 -2.41 15.98
N ALA A 87 13.13 -3.16 16.49
CA ALA A 87 11.82 -3.34 15.86
C ALA A 87 11.02 -2.04 15.77
N VAL A 88 10.99 -1.24 16.84
CA VAL A 88 10.30 0.07 16.86
C VAL A 88 11.00 1.04 15.94
N SER A 89 12.33 1.15 16.00
CA SER A 89 13.10 2.04 15.12
C SER A 89 12.91 1.70 13.66
N TYR A 90 12.95 0.42 13.30
CA TYR A 90 12.67 -0.04 11.92
C TYR A 90 11.24 0.31 11.49
N THR A 91 10.26 0.11 12.35
CA THR A 91 8.85 0.42 12.03
C THR A 91 8.66 1.92 11.77
N VAL A 92 9.25 2.77 12.60
CA VAL A 92 9.19 4.24 12.42
C VAL A 92 9.96 4.65 11.17
N GLN A 93 11.17 4.13 10.97
CA GLN A 93 12.00 4.42 9.80
C GLN A 93 11.26 4.07 8.50
N LEU A 94 10.72 2.86 8.38
CA LEU A 94 9.98 2.39 7.21
C LEU A 94 8.75 3.27 6.92
N TYR A 95 8.01 3.65 7.96
CA TYR A 95 6.84 4.52 7.80
C TYR A 95 7.23 5.92 7.35
N MET A 96 8.25 6.51 7.96
CA MET A 96 8.68 7.87 7.63
C MET A 96 9.31 7.93 6.24
N GLU A 97 10.08 6.92 5.85
CA GLU A 97 10.64 6.75 4.51
C GLU A 97 9.52 6.71 3.46
N PHE A 98 8.64 5.74 3.59
CA PHE A 98 7.61 5.50 2.57
C PHE A 98 6.54 6.61 2.55
N SER A 99 6.04 7.05 3.71
CA SER A 99 5.06 8.15 3.75
C SER A 99 5.68 9.49 3.32
N GLY A 100 6.96 9.71 3.58
CA GLY A 100 7.70 10.88 3.13
C GLY A 100 7.82 10.92 1.60
N CYS A 101 8.20 9.82 0.97
CA CYS A 101 8.21 9.70 -0.49
C CYS A 101 6.83 9.95 -1.11
N MET A 102 5.78 9.39 -0.50
CA MET A 102 4.40 9.65 -0.96
C MET A 102 4.02 11.12 -0.87
N ASP A 103 4.39 11.82 0.22
CA ASP A 103 4.11 13.25 0.35
C ASP A 103 4.86 14.09 -0.69
N ILE A 104 6.11 13.73 -1.02
CA ILE A 104 6.88 14.40 -2.08
C ILE A 104 6.19 14.23 -3.43
N VAL A 105 5.76 13.00 -3.76
CA VAL A 105 5.09 12.69 -5.03
C VAL A 105 3.74 13.39 -5.15
N ILE A 106 2.91 13.28 -4.11
CA ILE A 106 1.58 13.89 -4.11
C ILE A 106 1.70 15.41 -4.14
N GLY A 107 2.61 16.00 -3.36
CA GLY A 107 2.87 17.43 -3.37
C GLY A 107 3.40 17.92 -4.73
N SER A 108 4.26 17.14 -5.40
CA SER A 108 4.72 17.45 -6.76
C SER A 108 3.58 17.46 -7.75
N ALA A 109 2.67 16.49 -7.70
CA ALA A 109 1.47 16.46 -8.55
C ALA A 109 0.54 17.64 -8.26
N GLU A 110 0.38 18.01 -6.98
CA GLU A 110 -0.46 19.13 -6.56
C GLU A 110 0.05 20.49 -7.09
N CYS A 111 1.37 20.66 -7.27
CA CYS A 111 1.92 21.84 -7.95
C CYS A 111 1.38 22.01 -9.38
N PHE A 112 1.01 20.93 -10.04
CA PHE A 112 0.40 20.91 -11.37
C PHE A 112 -1.15 20.89 -11.34
N GLY A 113 -1.76 21.07 -10.17
CA GLY A 113 -3.22 20.99 -10.01
C GLY A 113 -3.77 19.56 -10.07
N VAL A 114 -2.88 18.54 -10.05
CA VAL A 114 -3.29 17.13 -10.12
C VAL A 114 -3.41 16.54 -8.72
N THR A 115 -4.59 16.07 -8.37
CA THR A 115 -4.86 15.39 -7.11
C THR A 115 -4.58 13.89 -7.24
N LEU A 116 -3.65 13.37 -6.45
CA LEU A 116 -3.35 11.95 -6.33
C LEU A 116 -4.00 11.35 -5.08
N PRO A 117 -4.29 10.04 -5.08
CA PRO A 117 -4.86 9.37 -3.91
C PRO A 117 -3.87 9.31 -2.75
N GLU A 118 -4.39 9.45 -1.52
CA GLU A 118 -3.62 9.24 -0.31
C GLU A 118 -3.22 7.77 -0.15
N ASN A 119 -1.98 7.54 0.30
CA ASN A 119 -1.45 6.19 0.50
C ASN A 119 -1.38 5.77 1.97
N PHE A 120 -1.49 6.73 2.88
CA PHE A 120 -1.46 6.52 4.33
C PHE A 120 -2.54 7.34 5.04
N ALA A 121 -3.23 6.72 6.00
CA ALA A 121 -4.26 7.35 6.83
C ALA A 121 -4.07 6.98 8.31
N GLN A 122 -2.95 7.44 8.92
CA GLN A 122 -2.61 7.19 10.32
C GLN A 122 -2.70 5.69 10.70
N PRO A 123 -1.88 4.80 10.10
CA PRO A 123 -2.04 3.35 10.25
C PRO A 123 -1.85 2.85 11.69
N PHE A 124 -1.03 3.52 12.49
CA PHE A 124 -0.72 3.08 13.86
C PHE A 124 -1.82 3.32 14.90
N VAL A 125 -2.89 4.06 14.56
CA VAL A 125 -4.07 4.18 15.44
C VAL A 125 -5.12 3.10 15.17
N SER A 126 -4.81 2.13 14.32
CA SER A 126 -5.72 1.04 13.97
C SER A 126 -6.00 0.13 15.14
N LYS A 127 -7.25 -0.28 15.28
CA LYS A 127 -7.72 -1.15 16.37
C LYS A 127 -7.53 -2.64 16.08
N ASN A 128 -7.35 -3.01 14.82
CA ASN A 128 -7.13 -4.38 14.37
C ASN A 128 -6.32 -4.43 13.07
N ALA A 129 -5.82 -5.62 12.70
CA ALA A 129 -5.01 -5.82 11.51
C ALA A 129 -5.73 -5.45 10.21
N SER A 130 -7.04 -5.71 10.13
CA SER A 130 -7.86 -5.35 8.96
C SER A 130 -7.94 -3.83 8.77
N GLU A 131 -8.07 -3.08 9.85
CA GLU A 131 -8.07 -1.61 9.81
C GLU A 131 -6.69 -1.07 9.45
N PHE A 132 -5.61 -1.66 9.99
CA PHE A 132 -4.24 -1.30 9.65
C PHE A 132 -4.03 -1.36 8.13
N TRP A 133 -4.39 -2.44 7.46
CA TRP A 133 -4.22 -2.60 6.02
C TRP A 133 -5.16 -1.72 5.17
N ARG A 134 -6.22 -1.18 5.74
CA ARG A 134 -7.03 -0.13 5.08
C ARG A 134 -6.39 1.26 5.17
N ARG A 135 -5.41 1.44 6.05
CA ARG A 135 -4.73 2.71 6.32
C ARG A 135 -3.27 2.74 5.87
N TRP A 136 -2.69 1.57 5.61
CA TRP A 136 -1.33 1.37 5.12
C TRP A 136 -1.34 1.01 3.65
N HIS A 137 -0.54 1.73 2.83
CA HIS A 137 -0.39 1.49 1.38
C HIS A 137 -1.73 1.30 0.67
N ILE A 138 -2.61 2.29 0.85
CA ILE A 138 -4.04 2.23 0.45
C ILE A 138 -4.20 1.95 -1.04
N SER A 139 -3.35 2.58 -1.88
CA SER A 139 -3.42 2.42 -3.33
C SER A 139 -3.10 0.99 -3.78
N LEU A 140 -2.10 0.33 -3.18
CA LEU A 140 -1.79 -1.08 -3.44
C LEU A 140 -2.94 -1.99 -2.99
N GLY A 141 -3.48 -1.76 -1.81
CA GLY A 141 -4.64 -2.49 -1.31
C GLY A 141 -5.85 -2.37 -2.25
N ARG A 142 -6.11 -1.18 -2.79
CA ARG A 142 -7.16 -0.93 -3.79
C ARG A 142 -6.88 -1.69 -5.09
N TRP A 143 -5.63 -1.69 -5.55
CA TRP A 143 -5.21 -2.41 -6.75
C TRP A 143 -5.44 -3.92 -6.62
N PHE A 144 -4.95 -4.53 -5.54
CA PHE A 144 -5.17 -5.95 -5.27
C PHE A 144 -6.65 -6.31 -5.14
N LYS A 145 -7.43 -5.45 -4.50
CA LYS A 145 -8.88 -5.64 -4.38
C LYS A 145 -9.57 -5.65 -5.74
N THR A 146 -9.19 -4.74 -6.62
CA THR A 146 -9.80 -4.59 -7.94
C THR A 146 -9.38 -5.70 -8.90
N TYR A 147 -8.08 -6.01 -8.96
CA TYR A 147 -7.54 -6.87 -10.02
C TYR A 147 -7.34 -8.33 -9.59
N ILE A 148 -7.35 -8.63 -8.29
CA ILE A 148 -7.18 -10.00 -7.79
C ILE A 148 -8.39 -10.44 -6.98
N PHE A 149 -8.74 -9.73 -5.90
CA PHE A 149 -9.81 -10.16 -5.00
C PHE A 149 -11.16 -10.30 -5.71
N TYR A 150 -11.62 -9.27 -6.40
CA TYR A 150 -12.93 -9.31 -7.07
C TYR A 150 -12.98 -10.35 -8.21
N PRO A 151 -12.03 -10.43 -9.14
CA PRO A 151 -12.03 -11.48 -10.15
C PRO A 151 -12.04 -12.89 -9.57
N VAL A 152 -11.25 -13.15 -8.52
CA VAL A 152 -11.24 -14.47 -7.87
C VAL A 152 -12.55 -14.74 -7.13
N SER A 153 -13.10 -13.75 -6.42
CA SER A 153 -14.38 -13.90 -5.71
C SER A 153 -15.55 -14.22 -6.65
N MET A 154 -15.50 -13.73 -7.90
CA MET A 154 -16.49 -14.00 -8.95
C MET A 154 -16.12 -15.18 -9.86
N SER A 155 -15.01 -15.88 -9.59
CA SER A 155 -14.50 -16.96 -10.40
C SER A 155 -15.40 -18.22 -10.40
N LYS A 156 -15.19 -19.10 -11.37
CA LYS A 156 -15.86 -20.40 -11.43
C LYS A 156 -15.58 -21.25 -10.17
N LEU A 157 -14.38 -21.13 -9.60
CA LEU A 157 -13.97 -21.85 -8.39
C LEU A 157 -14.83 -21.42 -7.20
N THR A 158 -14.91 -20.10 -6.92
CA THR A 158 -15.69 -19.57 -5.81
C THR A 158 -17.19 -19.84 -5.98
N ARG A 159 -17.71 -19.77 -7.22
CA ARG A 159 -19.10 -20.13 -7.52
C ARG A 159 -19.38 -21.61 -7.31
N LYS A 160 -18.45 -22.50 -7.67
CA LYS A 160 -18.55 -23.95 -7.44
C LYS A 160 -18.57 -24.25 -5.93
N TRP A 161 -17.64 -23.62 -5.18
CA TRP A 161 -17.63 -23.70 -3.72
C TRP A 161 -18.97 -23.24 -3.11
N ASN A 162 -19.44 -22.06 -3.47
CA ASN A 162 -20.66 -21.48 -2.93
C ASN A 162 -21.90 -22.35 -3.19
N ARG A 163 -21.95 -23.03 -4.35
CA ARG A 163 -23.02 -23.96 -4.70
C ARG A 163 -22.96 -25.24 -3.87
N PHE A 164 -21.77 -25.80 -3.71
CA PHE A 164 -21.54 -26.97 -2.87
C PHE A 164 -21.87 -26.67 -1.40
N ALA A 165 -21.28 -25.59 -0.86
CA ALA A 165 -21.41 -25.20 0.52
C ALA A 165 -22.84 -24.85 0.92
N LYS A 166 -23.67 -24.32 0.01
CA LYS A 166 -25.09 -24.03 0.27
C LYS A 166 -25.88 -25.27 0.71
N LYS A 167 -25.47 -26.47 0.24
CA LYS A 167 -26.16 -27.73 0.53
C LYS A 167 -25.53 -28.52 1.68
N HIS A 168 -24.23 -28.32 1.96
CA HIS A 168 -23.46 -29.22 2.82
C HIS A 168 -22.82 -28.55 4.03
N THR A 169 -22.83 -27.20 4.13
CA THR A 169 -22.14 -26.50 5.20
C THR A 169 -22.99 -25.39 5.79
N SER A 170 -22.58 -24.89 6.98
CA SER A 170 -23.18 -23.71 7.57
C SER A 170 -22.88 -22.44 6.75
N LYS A 171 -23.71 -21.40 6.94
CA LYS A 171 -23.49 -20.08 6.33
C LYS A 171 -22.12 -19.51 6.69
N TYR A 172 -21.67 -19.74 7.92
CA TYR A 172 -20.37 -19.29 8.42
C TYR A 172 -19.21 -19.94 7.64
N ILE A 173 -19.17 -21.28 7.56
CA ILE A 173 -18.13 -22.03 6.83
C ILE A 173 -18.13 -21.64 5.35
N LYS A 174 -19.31 -21.50 4.75
CA LYS A 174 -19.41 -21.07 3.35
C LYS A 174 -18.73 -19.73 3.11
N LEU A 175 -19.03 -18.71 3.92
CA LEU A 175 -18.46 -17.37 3.77
C LEU A 175 -16.96 -17.38 4.10
N MET A 176 -16.58 -18.07 5.15
CA MET A 176 -15.20 -18.20 5.60
C MET A 176 -14.31 -18.75 4.47
N VAL A 177 -14.67 -19.89 3.89
CA VAL A 177 -13.87 -20.50 2.81
C VAL A 177 -13.93 -19.68 1.52
N ALA A 178 -15.06 -19.07 1.19
CA ALA A 178 -15.15 -18.18 0.02
C ALA A 178 -14.23 -16.97 0.16
N SER A 179 -14.14 -16.38 1.35
CA SER A 179 -13.20 -15.29 1.66
C SER A 179 -11.75 -15.76 1.60
N ALA A 180 -11.44 -16.94 2.12
CA ALA A 180 -10.10 -17.53 2.04
C ALA A 180 -9.66 -17.74 0.58
N ILE A 181 -10.52 -18.31 -0.27
CA ILE A 181 -10.24 -18.49 -1.70
C ILE A 181 -9.90 -17.17 -2.39
N ALA A 182 -10.59 -16.08 -2.03
CA ALA A 182 -10.37 -14.78 -2.64
C ALA A 182 -9.15 -14.04 -2.06
N LEU A 183 -8.88 -14.17 -0.76
CA LEU A 183 -7.77 -13.48 -0.08
C LEU A 183 -6.42 -14.18 -0.26
N PHE A 184 -6.41 -15.51 -0.37
CA PHE A 184 -5.17 -16.26 -0.52
C PHE A 184 -4.29 -15.77 -1.69
N PRO A 185 -4.79 -15.66 -2.94
CA PRO A 185 -3.97 -15.16 -4.04
C PRO A 185 -3.57 -13.69 -3.87
N VAL A 186 -4.35 -12.87 -3.18
CA VAL A 186 -3.97 -11.49 -2.86
C VAL A 186 -2.68 -11.47 -2.03
N TRP A 187 -2.59 -12.28 -0.98
CA TRP A 187 -1.44 -12.29 -0.09
C TRP A 187 -0.22 -13.00 -0.69
N VAL A 188 -0.44 -14.02 -1.51
CA VAL A 188 0.64 -14.62 -2.32
C VAL A 188 1.23 -13.58 -3.28
N CYS A 189 0.39 -12.87 -4.01
CA CYS A 189 0.83 -11.82 -4.93
C CYS A 189 1.48 -10.64 -4.20
N ASN A 190 0.98 -10.28 -3.00
CA ASN A 190 1.59 -9.25 -2.17
C ASN A 190 3.02 -9.66 -1.76
N GLY A 191 3.20 -10.89 -1.30
CA GLY A 191 4.54 -11.41 -0.99
C GLY A 191 5.47 -11.35 -2.21
N LEU A 192 5.05 -11.86 -3.35
CA LEU A 192 5.84 -11.85 -4.59
C LEU A 192 6.11 -10.43 -5.11
N TRP A 193 5.22 -9.48 -4.87
CA TRP A 193 5.43 -8.08 -5.22
C TRP A 193 6.59 -7.44 -4.45
N HIS A 194 6.81 -7.83 -3.20
CA HIS A 194 7.96 -7.41 -2.40
C HIS A 194 9.28 -8.02 -2.86
N GLY A 195 9.25 -9.14 -3.57
CA GLY A 195 10.44 -9.78 -4.13
C GLY A 195 10.32 -11.29 -4.28
N ALA A 196 11.12 -11.87 -5.16
CA ALA A 196 11.15 -13.30 -5.45
C ALA A 196 12.01 -14.06 -4.41
N ASN A 197 11.68 -13.95 -3.13
CA ASN A 197 12.36 -14.66 -2.05
C ASN A 197 11.33 -15.35 -1.15
N TRP A 198 11.71 -16.49 -0.59
CA TRP A 198 10.86 -17.24 0.35
C TRP A 198 10.41 -16.44 1.57
N SER A 199 11.26 -15.53 2.08
CA SER A 199 10.91 -14.63 3.18
C SER A 199 9.69 -13.76 2.89
N TYR A 200 9.57 -13.25 1.67
CA TYR A 200 8.42 -12.46 1.26
C TYR A 200 7.15 -13.29 1.06
N LEU A 201 7.30 -14.53 0.59
CA LEU A 201 6.17 -15.44 0.50
C LEU A 201 5.65 -15.81 1.90
N PHE A 202 6.55 -16.12 2.86
CA PHE A 202 6.19 -16.34 4.26
C PHE A 202 5.55 -15.11 4.90
N TYR A 203 6.04 -13.90 4.60
CA TYR A 203 5.43 -12.65 5.00
C TYR A 203 3.97 -12.55 4.51
N GLY A 204 3.73 -12.79 3.23
CA GLY A 204 2.36 -12.78 2.68
C GLY A 204 1.46 -13.82 3.35
N MET A 205 1.95 -15.05 3.56
CA MET A 205 1.20 -16.10 4.23
C MET A 205 0.92 -15.79 5.70
N TYR A 206 1.86 -15.18 6.41
CA TYR A 206 1.66 -14.72 7.79
C TYR A 206 0.48 -13.73 7.88
N TYR A 207 0.44 -12.71 7.02
CA TYR A 207 -0.65 -11.75 7.03
C TYR A 207 -1.97 -12.33 6.52
N PHE A 208 -1.94 -13.27 5.60
CA PHE A 208 -3.13 -14.04 5.24
C PHE A 208 -3.73 -14.72 6.47
N CYS A 209 -2.94 -15.48 7.22
CA CYS A 209 -3.39 -16.15 8.43
C CYS A 209 -3.88 -15.15 9.49
N LEU A 210 -3.13 -14.06 9.73
CA LEU A 210 -3.48 -13.04 10.70
C LEU A 210 -4.83 -12.39 10.41
N LEU A 211 -5.06 -12.00 9.16
CA LEU A 211 -6.32 -11.35 8.75
C LEU A 211 -7.50 -12.33 8.70
N TYR A 212 -7.21 -13.57 8.34
CA TYR A 212 -8.22 -14.60 8.28
C TYR A 212 -8.72 -15.04 9.67
N THR A 213 -7.85 -15.00 10.66
CA THR A 213 -8.16 -15.37 12.06
C THR A 213 -8.53 -14.17 12.94
N SER A 214 -8.25 -12.94 12.49
CA SER A 214 -8.57 -11.73 13.25
C SER A 214 -10.10 -11.50 13.25
N PRO A 215 -10.71 -11.26 14.42
CA PRO A 215 -12.11 -10.87 14.47
C PRO A 215 -12.30 -9.53 13.74
N SER A 216 -13.26 -9.50 12.82
CA SER A 216 -13.67 -8.31 12.07
C SER A 216 -14.59 -7.42 12.92
#